data_93ff08e10c805bedc036863c36ed8987
#
_entry.id   93ff08e10c805bedc036863c36ed8987
#
_cell.length_a   1.000
_cell.length_b   1.000
_cell.length_c   1.000
_cell.angle_alpha   90.00
_cell.angle_beta   90.00
_cell.angle_gamma   90.00
#
_symmetry.space_group_name_H-M   'P 1'
#
loop_
_entity.id
_entity.type
_entity.pdbx_description
1 polymer ?
#
loop_
_entity_poly.entity_id
_entity_poly.type
_entity_poly.pdbx_seq_one_letter_code
_entity_poly.pdbx_strand_id
1 'polypeptide(L)' 'MKYIVQLWVGGKVFNEEVQAISPKDARETALARNPKAKVVGVNVSFK' A
#
# COMPACT_ATOMS: atom_id res chain seq x y z
N MET A 1 11.40 6.75 -1.00
CA MET A 1 11.33 5.59 -1.89
C MET A 1 9.89 5.33 -2.29
N LYS A 2 9.71 4.77 -3.46
CA LYS A 2 8.37 4.44 -3.95
C LYS A 2 8.04 3.00 -3.59
N TYR A 3 6.84 2.78 -3.06
CA TYR A 3 6.36 1.46 -2.70
C TYR A 3 5.06 1.15 -3.40
N ILE A 4 4.85 -0.13 -3.69
CA ILE A 4 3.57 -0.64 -4.18
C ILE A 4 2.92 -1.39 -3.02
N VAL A 5 1.78 -0.91 -2.57
CA VAL A 5 1.03 -1.55 -1.48
C VAL A 5 -0.17 -2.25 -2.09
N GLN A 6 -0.25 -3.56 -1.88
CA GLN A 6 -1.36 -4.34 -2.37
C GLN A 6 -2.46 -4.36 -1.30
N LEU A 7 -3.64 -3.94 -1.69
CA LEU A 7 -4.76 -3.76 -0.78
C LEU A 7 -5.94 -4.63 -1.19
N TRP A 8 -6.71 -5.06 -0.20
CA TRP A 8 -7.93 -5.84 -0.40
C TRP A 8 -9.11 -5.05 0.14
N VAL A 9 -10.12 -4.85 -0.69
CA VAL A 9 -11.35 -4.15 -0.31
C VAL A 9 -12.53 -4.87 -0.96
N GLY A 10 -13.45 -5.36 -0.13
CA GLY A 10 -14.70 -5.92 -0.61
C GLY A 10 -14.54 -7.06 -1.62
N GLY A 11 -13.54 -7.92 -1.42
CA GLY A 11 -13.28 -9.06 -2.29
C GLY A 11 -12.44 -8.74 -3.51
N LYS A 12 -11.96 -7.51 -3.63
CA LYS A 12 -11.11 -7.10 -4.76
C LYS A 12 -9.74 -6.68 -4.24
N VAL A 13 -8.70 -7.02 -5.01
CA VAL A 13 -7.32 -6.66 -4.72
C VAL A 13 -6.87 -5.61 -5.73
N PHE A 14 -6.20 -4.57 -5.25
CA PHE A 14 -5.64 -3.56 -6.13
C PHE A 14 -4.32 -3.05 -5.54
N ASN A 15 -3.52 -2.39 -6.38
CA ASN A 15 -2.23 -1.86 -5.97
C ASN A 15 -2.31 -0.35 -5.81
N GLU A 16 -1.68 0.15 -4.76
CA GLU A 16 -1.57 1.58 -4.50
C GLU A 16 -0.10 1.95 -4.50
N GLU A 17 0.29 2.93 -5.32
CA GLU A 17 1.66 3.40 -5.36
C GLU A 17 1.80 4.58 -4.41
N VAL A 18 2.73 4.47 -3.46
CA VAL A 18 2.92 5.50 -2.44
C VAL A 18 4.40 5.86 -2.29
N GLN A 19 4.66 7.11 -1.94
CA GLN A 19 6.00 7.55 -1.54
C GLN A 19 6.10 7.39 -0.03
N ALA A 20 7.17 6.74 0.42
CA ALA A 20 7.35 6.48 1.84
C ALA A 20 8.83 6.26 2.16
N ILE A 21 9.16 6.33 3.44
CA ILE A 21 10.53 6.16 3.92
C ILE A 21 10.80 4.73 4.36
N SER A 22 9.74 3.93 4.54
CA SER A 22 9.87 2.55 4.99
C SER A 22 8.63 1.77 4.56
N PRO A 23 8.69 0.43 4.55
CA PRO A 23 7.50 -0.39 4.26
C PRO A 23 6.34 -0.12 5.22
N LYS A 24 6.65 0.09 6.50
CA LYS A 24 5.62 0.39 7.48
C LYS A 24 4.93 1.71 7.16
N ASP A 25 5.72 2.72 6.81
CA ASP A 25 5.19 4.03 6.44
C ASP A 25 4.32 3.92 5.19
N ALA A 26 4.76 3.13 4.20
CA ALA A 26 3.99 2.91 2.99
C ALA A 26 2.63 2.29 3.28
N ARG A 27 2.61 1.29 4.16
CA ARG A 27 1.38 0.62 4.55
C ARG A 27 0.42 1.58 5.23
N GLU A 28 0.93 2.39 6.16
CA GLU A 28 0.12 3.37 6.86
C GLU A 28 -0.44 4.43 5.92
N THR A 29 0.39 4.89 4.99
CA THR A 29 -0.05 5.86 4.00
C THR A 29 -1.18 5.29 3.12
N ALA A 30 -1.03 4.06 2.65
CA ALA A 30 -2.04 3.44 1.82
C ALA A 30 -3.34 3.23 2.59
N LEU A 31 -3.26 2.82 3.85
CA LEU A 31 -4.45 2.64 4.70
C LEU A 31 -5.14 3.96 5.00
N ALA A 32 -4.38 5.04 5.15
CA ALA A 32 -4.98 6.35 5.38
C ALA A 32 -5.84 6.79 4.19
N ARG A 33 -5.44 6.40 2.97
CA ARG A 33 -6.21 6.68 1.77
C ARG A 33 -7.38 5.73 1.58
N ASN A 34 -7.26 4.53 2.14
CA ASN A 34 -8.24 3.46 1.95
C ASN A 34 -8.58 2.83 3.31
N PRO A 35 -9.31 3.56 4.18
CA PRO A 35 -9.46 3.11 5.57
C PRO A 35 -10.21 1.80 5.75
N LYS A 36 -10.94 1.36 4.73
CA LYS A 36 -11.67 0.08 4.79
C LYS A 36 -10.87 -1.07 4.18
N ALA A 37 -9.67 -0.80 3.69
CA ALA A 37 -8.86 -1.82 3.04
C ALA A 37 -8.02 -2.59 4.04
N LYS A 38 -7.57 -3.77 3.61
CA LYS A 38 -6.56 -4.54 4.33
C LYS A 38 -5.32 -4.64 3.47
N VAL A 39 -4.15 -4.53 4.09
CA VAL A 39 -2.89 -4.67 3.38
C VAL A 39 -2.59 -6.15 3.18
N VAL A 40 -2.42 -6.55 1.94
CA VAL A 40 -2.10 -7.92 1.57
C VAL A 40 -0.60 -8.08 1.32
N GLY A 41 0.05 -7.01 0.84
CA GLY A 41 1.47 -7.04 0.59
C GLY A 41 2.03 -5.65 0.39
N VAL A 42 3.33 -5.52 0.63
CA VAL A 42 4.06 -4.26 0.43
C VAL A 42 5.36 -4.59 -0.29
N ASN A 43 5.61 -3.94 -1.41
CA ASN A 43 6.84 -4.13 -2.17
C ASN A 43 7.46 -2.79 -2.49
N VAL A 44 8.79 -2.74 -2.48
CA VAL A 44 9.49 -1.54 -2.92
C VAL A 44 9.53 -1.52 -4.44
N SER A 45 9.33 -0.33 -5.01
CA SER A 45 9.46 -0.12 -6.44
C SER A 45 10.82 0.51 -6.73
N PHE A 46 11.56 -0.06 -7.65
CA PHE A 46 12.90 0.41 -7.99
C PHE A 46 12.93 1.35 -9.20
N LYS A 47 11.82 1.83 -9.63
CA LYS A 47 11.79 2.79 -10.74
C LYS A 47 11.66 4.21 -10.25
#